data_05e64820f12026a6e37fc1337e2334fd
#
_entry.id   05e64820f12026a6e37fc1337e2334fd
#
_cell.length_a   1.000
_cell.length_b   1.000
_cell.length_c   1.000
_cell.angle_alpha   90.00
_cell.angle_beta   90.00
_cell.angle_gamma   90.00
#
_symmetry.space_group_name_H-M   'P 1'
#
loop_
_entity.id
_entity.type
_entity.pdbx_description
1 polymer ?
#
loop_
_entity_poly.entity_id
_entity_poly.type
_entity_poly.pdbx_seq_one_letter_code
_entity_poly.pdbx_strand_id
1 'polypeptide(L)'
;MYELLSTLIDMEGNPERIGLGYGNPGLGKTTALERLAKEFDALFVTIMESSTPSTIIKDIAEACGVSKDGKQQDVVKRIIATLIYEPRPLIVDEIDRAIRADRIGILENIRDIHDLAHIPVLFVGMDQVEAKLQRYKYLYDRIVVKKSFGATRGDDLEKFIDLCGIEDKDGFRPIKIKQDLRAYLVGKYRSVRAVKNILKLTELWCDTNDVYEIDLALYRQAKIEAKRHDKV
;
A
#
# COMPACT_ATOMS: atom_id res chain seq x y z
N MET A 1 -9.43 -2.39 3.31
CA MET A 1 -8.20 -3.05 3.83
C MET A 1 -8.40 -3.55 5.25
N TYR A 2 -8.81 -2.69 6.19
CA TYR A 2 -9.07 -3.08 7.58
C TYR A 2 -10.01 -4.29 7.67
N GLU A 3 -11.24 -4.19 7.16
CA GLU A 3 -12.22 -5.30 7.17
C GLU A 3 -11.67 -6.59 6.55
N LEU A 4 -10.85 -6.47 5.48
CA LEU A 4 -10.29 -7.65 4.82
C LEU A 4 -9.30 -8.38 5.71
N LEU A 5 -8.37 -7.64 6.36
CA LEU A 5 -7.40 -8.24 7.27
C LEU A 5 -8.06 -8.76 8.55
N SER A 6 -8.98 -7.98 9.15
CA SER A 6 -9.76 -8.41 10.32
C SER A 6 -10.52 -9.71 10.03
N THR A 7 -11.21 -9.81 8.88
CA THR A 7 -11.90 -11.05 8.50
C THR A 7 -10.96 -12.25 8.44
N LEU A 8 -9.75 -12.10 7.87
CA LEU A 8 -8.77 -13.19 7.80
C LEU A 8 -8.25 -13.63 9.18
N ILE A 9 -8.12 -12.67 10.10
CA ILE A 9 -7.72 -12.93 11.49
C ILE A 9 -8.86 -13.66 12.21
N ASP A 10 -10.10 -13.18 12.07
CA ASP A 10 -11.29 -13.73 12.72
C ASP A 10 -11.67 -15.15 12.23
N MET A 11 -11.12 -15.56 11.06
CA MET A 11 -11.26 -16.93 10.53
C MET A 11 -10.35 -17.95 11.28
N GLU A 12 -10.08 -17.74 12.55
CA GLU A 12 -9.26 -18.64 13.37
C GLU A 12 -9.83 -20.07 13.35
N GLY A 13 -8.96 -21.06 13.12
CA GLY A 13 -9.36 -22.46 12.92
C GLY A 13 -9.68 -22.84 11.47
N ASN A 14 -9.82 -21.89 10.55
CA ASN A 14 -9.88 -22.20 9.12
C ASN A 14 -8.44 -22.41 8.58
N PRO A 15 -8.14 -23.54 7.92
CA PRO A 15 -6.83 -23.78 7.33
C PRO A 15 -6.49 -22.79 6.20
N GLU A 16 -7.50 -22.21 5.56
CA GLU A 16 -7.33 -21.28 4.44
C GLU A 16 -7.67 -19.86 4.89
N ARG A 17 -6.64 -19.02 5.05
CA ARG A 17 -6.75 -17.61 5.47
C ARG A 17 -5.91 -16.70 4.59
N ILE A 18 -6.03 -16.88 3.26
CA ILE A 18 -5.39 -16.01 2.28
C ILE A 18 -6.43 -15.07 1.70
N GLY A 19 -6.15 -13.77 1.74
CA GLY A 19 -6.99 -12.73 1.15
C GLY A 19 -6.29 -11.99 0.03
N LEU A 20 -7.07 -11.37 -0.86
CA LEU A 20 -6.60 -10.54 -1.96
C LEU A 20 -7.28 -9.17 -1.95
N GLY A 21 -6.50 -8.12 -1.76
CA GLY A 21 -6.91 -6.74 -1.96
C GLY A 21 -6.32 -6.17 -3.24
N TYR A 22 -7.13 -5.58 -4.12
CA TYR A 22 -6.60 -5.04 -5.37
C TYR A 22 -7.32 -3.76 -5.80
N GLY A 23 -6.66 -2.94 -6.60
CA GLY A 23 -7.26 -1.69 -7.10
C GLY A 23 -6.24 -0.76 -7.75
N ASN A 24 -6.76 0.29 -8.36
CA ASN A 24 -5.96 1.25 -9.12
C ASN A 24 -4.78 1.84 -8.33
N PRO A 25 -3.68 2.21 -9.00
CA PRO A 25 -2.57 2.88 -8.36
C PRO A 25 -2.99 4.26 -7.82
N GLY A 26 -2.31 4.70 -6.74
CA GLY A 26 -2.54 6.03 -6.19
C GLY A 26 -3.76 6.17 -5.26
N LEU A 27 -4.40 5.07 -4.88
CA LEU A 27 -5.51 5.04 -3.93
C LEU A 27 -5.06 5.04 -2.45
N GLY A 28 -3.76 5.13 -2.19
CA GLY A 28 -3.23 5.09 -0.82
C GLY A 28 -3.14 3.68 -0.22
N LYS A 29 -3.18 2.61 -1.04
CA LYS A 29 -3.11 1.22 -0.56
C LYS A 29 -1.91 0.99 0.37
N THR A 30 -0.70 1.25 -0.09
CA THR A 30 0.54 1.04 0.69
C THR A 30 0.52 1.80 2.02
N THR A 31 0.12 3.07 2.03
CA THR A 31 0.01 3.87 3.27
C THR A 31 -1.02 3.26 4.24
N ALA A 32 -2.15 2.75 3.72
CA ALA A 32 -3.14 2.06 4.54
C ALA A 32 -2.59 0.74 5.10
N LEU A 33 -1.82 -0.01 4.30
CA LEU A 33 -1.20 -1.27 4.72
C LEU A 33 -0.13 -1.07 5.80
N GLU A 34 0.72 -0.05 5.68
CA GLU A 34 1.72 0.31 6.69
C GLU A 34 1.07 0.63 8.05
N ARG A 35 -0.08 1.33 8.01
CA ARG A 35 -0.86 1.60 9.21
C ARG A 35 -1.47 0.33 9.80
N LEU A 36 -2.07 -0.50 8.97
CA LEU A 36 -2.64 -1.78 9.39
C LEU A 36 -1.58 -2.73 9.95
N ALA A 37 -0.40 -2.77 9.35
CA ALA A 37 0.71 -3.57 9.86
C ALA A 37 1.07 -3.20 11.30
N LYS A 38 1.05 -1.90 11.64
CA LYS A 38 1.28 -1.43 13.01
C LYS A 38 0.11 -1.75 13.96
N GLU A 39 -1.12 -1.62 13.47
CA GLU A 39 -2.33 -1.80 14.28
C GLU A 39 -2.56 -3.28 14.64
N PHE A 40 -2.28 -4.20 13.71
CA PHE A 40 -2.46 -5.64 13.90
C PHE A 40 -1.16 -6.39 14.22
N ASP A 41 -0.08 -5.68 14.49
CA ASP A 41 1.27 -6.26 14.63
C ASP A 41 1.62 -7.23 13.50
N ALA A 42 1.21 -6.89 12.27
CA ALA A 42 1.41 -7.74 11.11
C ALA A 42 2.82 -7.55 10.52
N LEU A 43 3.37 -8.63 10.01
CA LEU A 43 4.56 -8.58 9.15
C LEU A 43 4.21 -7.89 7.85
N PHE A 44 5.06 -6.98 7.38
CA PHE A 44 4.83 -6.25 6.13
C PHE A 44 6.03 -6.38 5.20
N VAL A 45 5.80 -6.92 4.01
CA VAL A 45 6.81 -7.04 2.96
C VAL A 45 6.27 -6.49 1.64
N THR A 46 7.16 -5.91 0.84
CA THR A 46 6.81 -5.39 -0.49
C THR A 46 7.63 -6.10 -1.55
N ILE A 47 6.97 -6.67 -2.55
CA ILE A 47 7.68 -7.28 -3.67
C ILE A 47 8.26 -6.18 -4.57
N MET A 48 9.57 -6.17 -4.74
CA MET A 48 10.29 -5.28 -5.65
C MET A 48 10.48 -5.92 -7.03
N GLU A 49 10.80 -5.13 -8.05
CA GLU A 49 11.15 -5.67 -9.37
C GLU A 49 12.37 -6.60 -9.34
N SER A 50 13.28 -6.40 -8.40
CA SER A 50 14.46 -7.24 -8.16
C SER A 50 14.16 -8.45 -7.28
N SER A 51 13.00 -8.56 -6.64
CA SER A 51 12.69 -9.66 -5.72
C SER A 51 12.69 -11.00 -6.43
N THR A 52 13.29 -11.97 -5.78
CA THR A 52 13.34 -13.39 -6.19
C THR A 52 12.69 -14.25 -5.11
N PRO A 53 12.38 -15.54 -5.38
CA PRO A 53 11.89 -16.44 -4.34
C PRO A 53 12.81 -16.53 -3.12
N SER A 54 14.12 -16.38 -3.30
CA SER A 54 15.09 -16.40 -2.20
C SER A 54 15.14 -15.08 -1.42
N THR A 55 15.06 -13.93 -2.11
CA THR A 55 15.12 -12.63 -1.41
C THR A 55 13.87 -12.37 -0.60
N ILE A 56 12.68 -12.75 -1.08
CA ILE A 56 11.45 -12.55 -0.33
C ILE A 56 11.43 -13.34 0.98
N ILE A 57 12.04 -14.53 1.01
CA ILE A 57 12.21 -15.31 2.25
C ILE A 57 13.10 -14.56 3.24
N LYS A 58 14.14 -13.89 2.77
CA LYS A 58 15.02 -13.07 3.62
C LYS A 58 14.32 -11.83 4.15
N ASP A 59 13.47 -11.21 3.33
CA ASP A 59 12.68 -10.04 3.73
C ASP A 59 11.65 -10.43 4.80
N ILE A 60 11.01 -11.59 4.67
CA ILE A 60 10.10 -12.15 5.69
C ILE A 60 10.88 -12.50 6.97
N ALA A 61 12.07 -13.10 6.86
CA ALA A 61 12.91 -13.41 8.02
C ALA A 61 13.28 -12.14 8.80
N GLU A 62 13.65 -11.07 8.10
CA GLU A 62 13.95 -9.77 8.68
C GLU A 62 12.72 -9.17 9.38
N ALA A 63 11.54 -9.24 8.76
CA ALA A 63 10.28 -8.80 9.37
C ALA A 63 9.90 -9.63 10.62
N CYS A 64 10.23 -10.93 10.64
CA CYS A 64 10.06 -11.81 11.81
C CYS A 64 11.11 -11.58 12.91
N GLY A 65 12.19 -10.82 12.64
CA GLY A 65 13.30 -10.66 13.58
C GLY A 65 14.21 -11.90 13.69
N VAL A 66 14.20 -12.81 12.69
CA VAL A 66 15.03 -14.01 12.69
C VAL A 66 16.21 -13.88 11.72
N SER A 67 17.31 -14.64 11.98
CA SER A 67 18.49 -14.61 11.10
C SER A 67 18.12 -15.07 9.69
N LYS A 68 18.55 -14.30 8.70
CA LYS A 68 18.43 -14.57 7.26
C LYS A 68 19.63 -15.33 6.68
N ASP A 69 20.58 -15.72 7.53
CA ASP A 69 21.81 -16.41 7.11
C ASP A 69 21.61 -17.93 6.97
N GLY A 70 22.40 -18.53 6.08
CA GLY A 70 22.40 -19.95 5.83
C GLY A 70 21.58 -20.37 4.60
N LYS A 71 21.27 -21.67 4.53
CA LYS A 71 20.47 -22.23 3.44
C LYS A 71 19.02 -21.75 3.52
N GLN A 72 18.39 -21.50 2.39
CA GLN A 72 17.00 -21.01 2.32
C GLN A 72 16.03 -21.88 3.14
N GLN A 73 16.19 -23.21 3.11
CA GLN A 73 15.35 -24.13 3.88
C GLN A 73 15.46 -23.92 5.39
N ASP A 74 16.65 -23.58 5.90
CA ASP A 74 16.86 -23.34 7.32
C ASP A 74 16.26 -21.99 7.74
N VAL A 75 16.32 -20.97 6.85
CA VAL A 75 15.65 -19.67 7.06
C VAL A 75 14.14 -19.87 7.14
N VAL A 76 13.55 -20.60 6.19
CA VAL A 76 12.11 -20.92 6.18
C VAL A 76 11.69 -21.64 7.47
N LYS A 77 12.46 -22.62 7.93
CA LYS A 77 12.18 -23.33 9.21
C LYS A 77 12.16 -22.37 10.40
N ARG A 78 13.12 -21.43 10.46
CA ARG A 78 13.15 -20.41 11.54
C ARG A 78 11.92 -19.50 11.49
N ILE A 79 11.54 -19.02 10.29
CA ILE A 79 10.32 -18.22 10.10
C ILE A 79 9.09 -18.99 10.62
N ILE A 80 8.90 -20.23 10.15
CA ILE A 80 7.76 -21.06 10.54
C ILE A 80 7.74 -21.30 12.03
N ALA A 81 8.87 -21.68 12.64
CA ALA A 81 8.95 -21.93 14.08
C ALA A 81 8.58 -20.69 14.90
N THR A 82 9.04 -19.50 14.47
CA THR A 82 8.69 -18.25 15.12
C THR A 82 7.20 -17.93 14.98
N LEU A 83 6.62 -18.11 13.79
CA LEU A 83 5.22 -17.79 13.52
C LEU A 83 4.24 -18.82 14.15
N ILE A 84 4.67 -20.04 14.40
CA ILE A 84 3.90 -21.01 15.20
C ILE A 84 3.86 -20.58 16.68
N TYR A 85 4.99 -20.09 17.21
CA TYR A 85 5.08 -19.66 18.61
C TYR A 85 4.41 -18.29 18.83
N GLU A 86 4.58 -17.36 17.91
CA GLU A 86 4.05 -16.00 17.93
C GLU A 86 3.34 -15.71 16.60
N PRO A 87 2.06 -16.11 16.47
CA PRO A 87 1.31 -15.95 15.22
C PRO A 87 1.09 -14.47 14.88
N ARG A 88 1.59 -14.05 13.73
CA ARG A 88 1.42 -12.69 13.21
C ARG A 88 0.91 -12.74 11.77
N PRO A 89 -0.08 -11.92 11.39
CA PRO A 89 -0.51 -11.82 9.99
C PRO A 89 0.64 -11.37 9.08
N LEU A 90 0.66 -11.84 7.83
CA LEU A 90 1.61 -11.41 6.82
C LEU A 90 0.91 -10.60 5.74
N ILE A 91 1.31 -9.36 5.56
CA ILE A 91 0.85 -8.46 4.48
C ILE A 91 1.93 -8.41 3.40
N VAL A 92 1.53 -8.69 2.16
CA VAL A 92 2.43 -8.69 0.99
C VAL A 92 1.91 -7.71 -0.06
N ASP A 93 2.62 -6.61 -0.24
CA ASP A 93 2.25 -5.57 -1.23
C ASP A 93 2.94 -5.78 -2.58
N GLU A 94 2.35 -5.24 -3.63
CA GLU A 94 2.85 -5.23 -5.02
C GLU A 94 3.02 -6.64 -5.62
N ILE A 95 2.13 -7.58 -5.31
CA ILE A 95 2.23 -8.97 -5.81
C ILE A 95 2.18 -9.08 -7.33
N ASP A 96 1.62 -8.10 -8.03
CA ASP A 96 1.60 -8.05 -9.49
C ASP A 96 3.00 -7.98 -10.11
N ARG A 97 4.02 -7.55 -9.36
CA ARG A 97 5.42 -7.60 -9.82
C ARG A 97 5.94 -9.03 -9.95
N ALA A 98 5.58 -9.91 -9.00
CA ALA A 98 5.94 -11.33 -9.09
C ALA A 98 5.28 -11.99 -10.32
N ILE A 99 3.99 -11.72 -10.55
CA ILE A 99 3.24 -12.31 -11.64
C ILE A 99 3.73 -11.79 -13.00
N ARG A 100 4.00 -10.48 -13.12
CA ARG A 100 4.49 -9.85 -14.34
C ARG A 100 5.87 -10.33 -14.74
N ALA A 101 6.74 -10.57 -13.76
CA ALA A 101 8.10 -11.04 -13.97
C ALA A 101 8.21 -12.57 -14.10
N ASP A 102 7.07 -13.29 -14.15
CA ASP A 102 6.99 -14.77 -14.16
C ASP A 102 7.74 -15.42 -12.98
N ARG A 103 7.66 -14.77 -11.80
CA ARG A 103 8.31 -15.23 -10.57
C ARG A 103 7.27 -15.72 -9.56
N ILE A 104 6.36 -16.54 -10.03
CA ILE A 104 5.25 -17.06 -9.22
C ILE A 104 5.73 -17.83 -7.98
N GLY A 105 6.92 -18.43 -8.02
CA GLY A 105 7.56 -19.06 -6.87
C GLY A 105 7.71 -18.16 -5.64
N ILE A 106 7.64 -16.84 -5.81
CA ILE A 106 7.55 -15.89 -4.67
C ILE A 106 6.26 -16.14 -3.89
N LEU A 107 5.12 -16.20 -4.58
CA LEU A 107 3.81 -16.41 -3.97
C LEU A 107 3.66 -17.84 -3.43
N GLU A 108 4.29 -18.82 -4.09
CA GLU A 108 4.33 -20.21 -3.62
C GLU A 108 5.08 -20.32 -2.28
N ASN A 109 6.24 -19.70 -2.15
CA ASN A 109 6.97 -19.68 -0.87
C ASN A 109 6.15 -19.04 0.26
N ILE A 110 5.42 -17.97 -0.04
CA ILE A 110 4.55 -17.31 0.94
C ILE A 110 3.38 -18.21 1.33
N ARG A 111 2.77 -18.90 0.36
CA ARG A 111 1.73 -19.89 0.62
C ARG A 111 2.26 -21.04 1.49
N ASP A 112 3.46 -21.55 1.23
CA ASP A 112 4.04 -22.62 2.02
C ASP A 112 4.27 -22.19 3.49
N ILE A 113 4.67 -20.93 3.71
CA ILE A 113 4.74 -20.37 5.08
C ILE A 113 3.35 -20.29 5.71
N HIS A 114 2.32 -19.82 4.96
CA HIS A 114 0.94 -19.81 5.43
C HIS A 114 0.45 -21.21 5.82
N ASP A 115 0.64 -22.20 4.93
CA ASP A 115 0.17 -23.57 5.13
C ASP A 115 0.82 -24.26 6.34
N LEU A 116 2.10 -23.96 6.62
CA LEU A 116 2.87 -24.58 7.68
C LEU A 116 2.78 -23.83 9.03
N ALA A 117 2.67 -22.52 9.01
CA ALA A 117 2.57 -21.70 10.22
C ALA A 117 1.12 -21.33 10.58
N HIS A 118 0.15 -21.62 9.71
CA HIS A 118 -1.27 -21.30 9.88
C HIS A 118 -1.54 -19.82 10.20
N ILE A 119 -0.81 -18.90 9.59
CA ILE A 119 -0.99 -17.46 9.76
C ILE A 119 -1.88 -16.85 8.66
N PRO A 120 -2.65 -15.78 8.93
CA PRO A 120 -3.34 -15.04 7.88
C PRO A 120 -2.36 -14.39 6.92
N VAL A 121 -2.68 -14.43 5.61
CA VAL A 121 -1.88 -13.75 4.57
C VAL A 121 -2.79 -12.83 3.76
N LEU A 122 -2.40 -11.57 3.65
CA LEU A 122 -3.08 -10.59 2.81
C LEU A 122 -2.19 -10.21 1.62
N PHE A 123 -2.55 -10.67 0.46
CA PHE A 123 -1.96 -10.22 -0.81
C PHE A 123 -2.58 -8.90 -1.27
N VAL A 124 -1.74 -7.98 -1.73
CA VAL A 124 -2.22 -6.71 -2.29
C VAL A 124 -1.52 -6.40 -3.62
N GLY A 125 -2.30 -5.90 -4.58
CA GLY A 125 -1.78 -5.59 -5.91
C GLY A 125 -2.61 -4.56 -6.67
N MET A 126 -2.31 -4.42 -7.97
CA MET A 126 -3.03 -3.56 -8.88
C MET A 126 -4.38 -4.19 -9.32
N ASP A 127 -5.23 -3.39 -9.95
CA ASP A 127 -6.58 -3.78 -10.40
C ASP A 127 -6.64 -5.05 -11.26
N GLN A 128 -5.60 -5.30 -12.08
CA GLN A 128 -5.54 -6.48 -12.96
C GLN A 128 -5.00 -7.75 -12.29
N VAL A 129 -4.57 -7.68 -11.02
CA VAL A 129 -3.88 -8.79 -10.36
C VAL A 129 -4.77 -10.01 -10.21
N GLU A 130 -6.06 -9.82 -9.92
CA GLU A 130 -7.01 -10.92 -9.78
C GLU A 130 -7.13 -11.74 -11.07
N ALA A 131 -7.36 -11.07 -12.20
CA ALA A 131 -7.47 -11.74 -13.50
C ALA A 131 -6.19 -12.49 -13.91
N LYS A 132 -5.03 -11.96 -13.51
CA LYS A 132 -3.74 -12.61 -13.75
C LYS A 132 -3.52 -13.82 -12.86
N LEU A 133 -3.93 -13.76 -11.59
CA LEU A 133 -3.82 -14.88 -10.63
C LEU A 133 -4.71 -16.06 -11.01
N GLN A 134 -5.84 -15.83 -11.70
CA GLN A 134 -6.72 -16.90 -12.18
C GLN A 134 -6.00 -17.90 -13.11
N ARG A 135 -4.89 -17.50 -13.75
CA ARG A 135 -4.04 -18.41 -14.55
C ARG A 135 -3.31 -19.44 -13.69
N TYR A 136 -3.10 -19.13 -12.41
CA TYR A 136 -2.46 -19.97 -11.40
C TYR A 136 -3.54 -20.52 -10.44
N LYS A 137 -4.40 -21.39 -10.99
CA LYS A 137 -5.61 -21.86 -10.31
C LYS A 137 -5.34 -22.39 -8.90
N TYR A 138 -4.25 -23.14 -8.72
CA TYR A 138 -3.85 -23.71 -7.44
C TYR A 138 -3.48 -22.67 -6.35
N LEU A 139 -3.12 -21.45 -6.72
CA LEU A 139 -2.95 -20.31 -5.80
C LEU A 139 -4.25 -19.54 -5.63
N TYR A 140 -4.96 -19.33 -6.74
CA TYR A 140 -6.20 -18.55 -6.75
C TYR A 140 -7.31 -19.19 -5.92
N ASP A 141 -7.42 -20.52 -5.96
CA ASP A 141 -8.43 -21.30 -5.21
C ASP A 141 -8.19 -21.25 -3.68
N ARG A 142 -6.96 -20.89 -3.22
CA ARG A 142 -6.63 -20.68 -1.81
C ARG A 142 -7.04 -19.30 -1.27
N ILE A 143 -7.42 -18.38 -2.15
CA ILE A 143 -7.81 -17.03 -1.77
C ILE A 143 -9.30 -17.03 -1.40
N VAL A 144 -9.58 -17.01 -0.11
CA VAL A 144 -10.95 -17.12 0.43
C VAL A 144 -11.71 -15.79 0.41
N VAL A 145 -11.01 -14.66 0.55
CA VAL A 145 -11.64 -13.34 0.55
C VAL A 145 -10.96 -12.42 -0.47
N LYS A 146 -11.77 -11.79 -1.31
CA LYS A 146 -11.28 -10.88 -2.35
C LYS A 146 -12.03 -9.56 -2.26
N LYS A 147 -11.30 -8.45 -2.33
CA LYS A 147 -11.91 -7.11 -2.30
C LYS A 147 -11.22 -6.16 -3.28
N SER A 148 -12.01 -5.63 -4.21
CA SER A 148 -11.58 -4.55 -5.09
C SER A 148 -11.70 -3.20 -4.39
N PHE A 149 -10.66 -2.37 -4.51
CA PHE A 149 -10.67 -0.98 -4.06
C PHE A 149 -10.90 -0.09 -5.27
N GLY A 150 -12.09 0.50 -5.32
CA GLY A 150 -12.49 1.42 -6.40
C GLY A 150 -11.78 2.78 -6.32
N ALA A 151 -12.11 3.66 -7.26
CA ALA A 151 -11.62 5.04 -7.25
C ALA A 151 -12.01 5.74 -5.94
N THR A 152 -11.13 6.61 -5.46
CA THR A 152 -11.38 7.46 -4.29
C THR A 152 -12.66 8.27 -4.53
N ARG A 153 -13.58 8.26 -3.58
CA ARG A 153 -14.80 9.09 -3.62
C ARG A 153 -14.46 10.54 -3.36
N GLY A 154 -15.33 11.46 -3.78
CA GLY A 154 -15.16 12.88 -3.53
C GLY A 154 -14.97 13.20 -2.05
N ASP A 155 -15.79 12.60 -1.19
CA ASP A 155 -15.74 12.77 0.27
C ASP A 155 -14.41 12.30 0.88
N ASP A 156 -13.81 11.24 0.34
CA ASP A 156 -12.50 10.74 0.80
C ASP A 156 -11.39 11.72 0.41
N LEU A 157 -11.48 12.34 -0.77
CA LEU A 157 -10.54 13.38 -1.21
C LEU A 157 -10.70 14.66 -0.39
N GLU A 158 -11.91 15.05 -0.03
CA GLU A 158 -12.14 16.19 0.85
C GLU A 158 -11.52 15.97 2.23
N LYS A 159 -11.77 14.82 2.86
CA LYS A 159 -11.12 14.43 4.12
C LYS A 159 -9.61 14.41 4.01
N PHE A 160 -9.07 13.92 2.89
CA PHE A 160 -7.63 13.92 2.66
C PHE A 160 -7.07 15.35 2.55
N ILE A 161 -7.76 16.26 1.86
CA ILE A 161 -7.36 17.67 1.76
C ILE A 161 -7.41 18.34 3.14
N ASP A 162 -8.41 18.01 3.98
CA ASP A 162 -8.48 18.50 5.37
C ASP A 162 -7.28 18.04 6.18
N LEU A 163 -6.90 16.77 6.10
CA LEU A 163 -5.73 16.22 6.80
C LEU A 163 -4.42 16.87 6.36
N CYS A 164 -4.30 17.24 5.08
CA CYS A 164 -3.11 17.92 4.56
C CYS A 164 -3.00 19.38 5.01
N GLY A 165 -4.11 20.03 5.34
CA GLY A 165 -4.17 21.46 5.73
C GLY A 165 -4.08 21.73 7.23
N ILE A 166 -4.09 20.71 8.09
CA ILE A 166 -4.26 20.86 9.54
C ILE A 166 -2.97 20.61 10.34
N GLU A 167 -1.99 19.91 9.82
CA GLU A 167 -0.80 19.53 10.59
C GLU A 167 0.39 20.43 10.29
N ASP A 168 0.74 21.27 11.28
CA ASP A 168 2.07 21.88 11.39
C ASP A 168 3.07 20.77 11.78
N LYS A 169 3.61 20.10 10.77
CA LYS A 169 4.69 19.14 10.94
C LYS A 169 5.96 19.75 10.35
N ASP A 170 6.95 19.94 11.20
CA ASP A 170 8.32 20.33 10.84
C ASP A 170 8.52 21.80 10.43
N GLY A 171 7.76 22.76 11.02
CA GLY A 171 7.95 24.19 10.79
C GLY A 171 7.34 24.69 9.48
N PHE A 172 6.56 23.91 8.78
CA PHE A 172 5.74 24.36 7.67
C PHE A 172 4.44 24.97 8.18
N ARG A 173 4.12 26.17 7.71
CA ARG A 173 2.87 26.82 8.09
C ARG A 173 1.69 26.20 7.32
N PRO A 174 0.59 25.85 7.98
CA PRO A 174 -0.56 25.27 7.29
C PRO A 174 -1.14 26.28 6.29
N ILE A 175 -1.24 25.84 5.02
CA ILE A 175 -1.84 26.64 3.96
C ILE A 175 -3.34 26.36 3.93
N LYS A 176 -4.13 27.41 4.02
CA LYS A 176 -5.59 27.32 3.93
C LYS A 176 -6.04 27.22 2.49
N ILE A 177 -6.64 26.09 2.14
CA ILE A 177 -7.18 25.84 0.79
C ILE A 177 -8.63 26.29 0.75
N LYS A 178 -8.94 27.28 -0.11
CA LYS A 178 -10.31 27.80 -0.29
C LYS A 178 -11.23 26.79 -0.97
N GLN A 179 -12.54 26.96 -0.74
CA GLN A 179 -13.57 26.04 -1.19
C GLN A 179 -13.62 25.83 -2.70
N ASP A 180 -13.34 26.86 -3.51
CA ASP A 180 -13.32 26.81 -4.96
C ASP A 180 -12.19 25.91 -5.49
N LEU A 181 -10.99 25.98 -4.88
CA LEU A 181 -9.87 25.08 -5.18
C LEU A 181 -10.17 23.66 -4.73
N ARG A 182 -10.77 23.47 -3.55
CA ARG A 182 -11.20 22.14 -3.04
C ARG A 182 -12.16 21.48 -4.02
N ALA A 183 -13.21 22.17 -4.39
CA ALA A 183 -14.23 21.67 -5.33
C ALA A 183 -13.59 21.30 -6.69
N TYR A 184 -12.66 22.11 -7.17
CA TYR A 184 -11.92 21.81 -8.40
C TYR A 184 -11.07 20.54 -8.27
N LEU A 185 -10.31 20.40 -7.19
CA LEU A 185 -9.45 19.22 -6.98
C LEU A 185 -10.28 17.93 -6.87
N VAL A 186 -11.33 17.95 -6.06
CA VAL A 186 -12.26 16.83 -5.86
C VAL A 186 -13.01 16.48 -7.15
N GLY A 187 -13.45 17.48 -7.90
CA GLY A 187 -14.15 17.28 -9.17
C GLY A 187 -13.27 16.69 -10.28
N LYS A 188 -11.98 17.07 -10.30
CA LYS A 188 -11.06 16.74 -11.41
C LYS A 188 -10.26 15.47 -11.17
N TYR A 189 -9.84 15.19 -9.94
CA TYR A 189 -8.93 14.09 -9.64
C TYR A 189 -9.66 12.94 -8.93
N ARG A 190 -9.19 11.72 -9.18
CA ARG A 190 -9.70 10.46 -8.60
C ARG A 190 -8.62 9.68 -7.87
N SER A 191 -7.48 10.33 -7.59
CA SER A 191 -6.32 9.69 -6.99
C SER A 191 -5.77 10.57 -5.87
N VAL A 192 -5.67 10.02 -4.67
CA VAL A 192 -5.03 10.66 -3.50
C VAL A 192 -3.59 11.07 -3.82
N ARG A 193 -2.83 10.22 -4.53
CA ARG A 193 -1.45 10.53 -4.96
C ARG A 193 -1.39 11.78 -5.83
N ALA A 194 -2.32 11.91 -6.79
CA ALA A 194 -2.35 13.08 -7.67
C ALA A 194 -2.65 14.36 -6.87
N VAL A 195 -3.64 14.32 -5.97
CA VAL A 195 -3.98 15.45 -5.10
C VAL A 195 -2.81 15.78 -4.17
N LYS A 196 -2.19 14.78 -3.52
CA LYS A 196 -1.02 14.96 -2.65
C LYS A 196 0.13 15.67 -3.36
N ASN A 197 0.47 15.22 -4.57
CA ASN A 197 1.55 15.84 -5.36
C ASN A 197 1.23 17.29 -5.74
N ILE A 198 -0.02 17.56 -6.09
CA ILE A 198 -0.47 18.91 -6.40
C ILE A 198 -0.38 19.81 -5.16
N LEU A 199 -0.88 19.35 -4.03
CA LEU A 199 -0.84 20.10 -2.79
C LEU A 199 0.59 20.40 -2.36
N LYS A 200 1.49 19.42 -2.45
CA LYS A 200 2.90 19.61 -2.12
C LYS A 200 3.60 20.65 -3.00
N LEU A 201 3.35 20.63 -4.31
CA LEU A 201 3.88 21.65 -5.24
C LEU A 201 3.27 23.02 -4.97
N THR A 202 1.99 23.05 -4.63
CA THR A 202 1.28 24.28 -4.27
C THR A 202 1.81 24.86 -2.96
N GLU A 203 2.06 24.04 -1.97
CA GLU A 203 2.68 24.41 -0.69
C GLU A 203 4.04 25.06 -0.91
N LEU A 204 4.92 24.42 -1.66
CA LEU A 204 6.24 24.96 -1.99
C LEU A 204 6.16 26.33 -2.67
N TRP A 205 5.21 26.52 -3.59
CA TRP A 205 4.99 27.80 -4.24
C TRP A 205 4.47 28.87 -3.25
N CYS A 206 3.54 28.49 -2.39
CA CYS A 206 2.99 29.36 -1.35
C CYS A 206 4.07 29.83 -0.37
N ASP A 207 4.94 28.93 0.07
CA ASP A 207 6.07 29.26 0.95
C ASP A 207 7.05 30.22 0.28
N THR A 208 7.34 30.02 -1.01
CA THR A 208 8.23 30.90 -1.78
C THR A 208 7.66 32.31 -1.99
N ASN A 209 6.32 32.44 -1.99
CA ASN A 209 5.61 33.70 -2.27
C ASN A 209 4.93 34.32 -1.03
N ASP A 210 5.19 33.79 0.18
CA ASP A 210 4.56 34.23 1.44
C ASP A 210 3.02 34.20 1.41
N VAL A 211 2.45 33.21 0.72
CA VAL A 211 1.01 33.03 0.60
C VAL A 211 0.53 31.97 1.61
N TYR A 212 -0.46 32.31 2.45
CA TYR A 212 -1.00 31.43 3.48
C TYR A 212 -2.43 30.95 3.21
N GLU A 213 -3.08 31.49 2.20
CA GLU A 213 -4.40 31.10 1.75
C GLU A 213 -4.45 31.05 0.22
N ILE A 214 -4.81 29.89 -0.34
CA ILE A 214 -4.81 29.68 -1.78
C ILE A 214 -6.21 29.37 -2.30
N ASP A 215 -6.57 30.04 -3.38
CA ASP A 215 -7.78 29.80 -4.17
C ASP A 215 -7.45 29.22 -5.54
N LEU A 216 -8.48 28.97 -6.35
CA LEU A 216 -8.32 28.39 -7.67
C LEU A 216 -7.53 29.31 -8.64
N ALA A 217 -7.65 30.64 -8.48
CA ALA A 217 -6.94 31.61 -9.33
C ALA A 217 -5.43 31.56 -9.06
N LEU A 218 -5.03 31.66 -7.79
CA LEU A 218 -3.63 31.56 -7.35
C LEU A 218 -3.02 30.18 -7.70
N TYR A 219 -3.78 29.10 -7.53
CA TYR A 219 -3.33 27.76 -7.95
C TYR A 219 -3.03 27.69 -9.46
N ARG A 220 -3.86 28.31 -10.29
CA ARG A 220 -3.62 28.38 -11.75
C ARG A 220 -2.37 29.18 -12.08
N GLN A 221 -2.11 30.27 -11.38
CA GLN A 221 -0.89 31.06 -11.51
C GLN A 221 0.34 30.24 -11.11
N ALA A 222 0.34 29.62 -9.93
CA ALA A 222 1.40 28.74 -9.46
C ALA A 222 1.75 27.64 -10.48
N LYS A 223 0.72 27.03 -11.07
CA LYS A 223 0.89 26.00 -12.09
C LYS A 223 1.50 26.50 -13.40
N ILE A 224 1.24 27.75 -13.78
CA ILE A 224 1.83 28.37 -14.97
C ILE A 224 3.32 28.67 -14.73
N GLU A 225 3.65 29.18 -13.54
CA GLU A 225 5.02 29.49 -13.15
C GLU A 225 5.89 28.23 -13.04
N ALA A 226 5.38 27.17 -12.42
CA ALA A 226 6.08 25.88 -12.34
C ALA A 226 6.43 25.32 -13.73
N LYS A 227 5.51 25.43 -14.71
CA LYS A 227 5.77 24.99 -16.09
C LYS A 227 6.81 25.82 -16.84
N ARG A 228 7.06 27.06 -16.42
CA ARG A 228 8.10 27.92 -17.03
C ARG A 228 9.49 27.53 -16.53
N HIS A 229 9.61 27.10 -15.29
CA HIS A 229 10.88 26.62 -14.71
C HIS A 229 11.32 25.23 -15.23
N ASP A 230 10.38 24.37 -15.63
CA ASP A 230 10.69 23.05 -16.23
C ASP A 230 11.20 23.14 -17.71
N LYS A 231 11.27 24.34 -18.29
CA LYS A 231 11.71 24.57 -19.68
C LYS A 231 13.08 25.24 -19.82
N VAL A 232 13.79 25.41 -18.71
CA VAL A 232 15.17 25.89 -18.62
C VAL A 232 16.06 24.76 -18.11
#